data_52705ec13dd4639ea4e192c5617048ea
#
_entry.id   52705ec13dd4639ea4e192c5617048ea
#
_cell.length_a   1.000
_cell.length_b   1.000
_cell.length_c   1.000
_cell.angle_alpha   90.00
_cell.angle_beta   90.00
_cell.angle_gamma   90.00
#
_symmetry.space_group_name_H-M   'P 1'
#
loop_
_entity.id
_entity.type
_entity.pdbx_description
1 polymer ?
#
loop_
_entity_poly.entity_id
_entity_poly.type
_entity_poly.pdbx_seq_one_letter_code
_entity_poly.pdbx_strand_id
1 'polypeptide(L)'
;MTIQQLRYFLALCQDLNYTRTAGRLYLSRQALRLSIAALEEELCGPLFTNVRNHLALTEKGQRFRAQAAPVVEQFDRMCAQAYQDIRSPALRLGISVALVPSYLPMLGDVLEQFRQQYPGIPLETASFSNDAVCAQLQNGTLDAGLVMDLGGCAAGLARTALTRHTAALLVPRCSPFWGRSSIAPAELDGQLLLVPGLAPEPLAPLWNTLRQAGARPKVEIGEQYYQVLYRTQERNGLALDRLEITSDHSMDNVQDVALDGMPPICAAFLQPEHAEHPCVRLLCSFLQEHLRN
;
A
#
# COMPACT_ATOMS: atom_id res chain seq x y z
N MET A 1 -0.22 18.37 -25.43
CA MET A 1 0.07 17.27 -24.50
C MET A 1 0.93 17.76 -23.35
N THR A 2 0.55 17.45 -22.11
CA THR A 2 1.26 17.86 -20.88
C THR A 2 1.68 16.65 -20.09
N ILE A 3 2.71 16.80 -19.23
CA ILE A 3 3.15 15.71 -18.33
C ILE A 3 2.02 15.26 -17.37
N GLN A 4 1.14 16.21 -16.99
CA GLN A 4 0.00 15.90 -16.14
C GLN A 4 -1.04 15.01 -16.86
N GLN A 5 -1.28 15.25 -18.15
CA GLN A 5 -2.14 14.39 -18.96
C GLN A 5 -1.54 12.98 -19.10
N LEU A 6 -0.21 12.85 -19.25
CA LEU A 6 0.45 11.56 -19.28
C LEU A 6 0.29 10.81 -17.95
N ARG A 7 0.42 11.50 -16.82
CA ARG A 7 0.18 10.92 -15.48
C ARG A 7 -1.27 10.45 -15.31
N TYR A 8 -2.24 11.25 -15.74
CA TYR A 8 -3.65 10.86 -15.68
C TYR A 8 -3.95 9.65 -16.57
N PHE A 9 -3.36 9.61 -17.76
CA PHE A 9 -3.47 8.47 -18.66
C PHE A 9 -2.87 7.19 -18.04
N LEU A 10 -1.65 7.26 -17.51
CA LEU A 10 -0.99 6.11 -16.86
C LEU A 10 -1.76 5.63 -15.62
N ALA A 11 -2.29 6.56 -14.83
CA ALA A 11 -3.13 6.22 -13.69
C ALA A 11 -4.43 5.50 -14.12
N LEU A 12 -5.08 5.96 -15.19
CA LEU A 12 -6.27 5.31 -15.74
C LEU A 12 -5.95 3.93 -16.34
N CYS A 13 -4.76 3.75 -16.91
CA CYS A 13 -4.29 2.44 -17.39
C CYS A 13 -4.18 1.40 -16.26
N GLN A 14 -3.93 1.84 -15.03
CA GLN A 14 -3.83 0.95 -13.88
C GLN A 14 -5.19 0.48 -13.38
N ASP A 15 -6.15 1.41 -13.29
CA ASP A 15 -7.44 1.14 -12.67
C ASP A 15 -8.52 0.67 -13.66
N LEU A 16 -8.38 1.05 -14.94
CA LEU A 16 -9.38 0.87 -16.00
C LEU A 16 -10.79 1.28 -15.57
N ASN A 17 -10.89 2.31 -14.72
CA ASN A 17 -12.13 2.82 -14.14
C ASN A 17 -12.01 4.30 -13.82
N TYR A 18 -12.74 5.14 -14.57
CA TYR A 18 -12.70 6.59 -14.39
C TYR A 18 -13.07 7.06 -12.99
N THR A 19 -14.08 6.47 -12.37
CA THR A 19 -14.53 6.88 -11.03
C THR A 19 -13.47 6.57 -9.98
N ARG A 20 -12.91 5.36 -10.02
CA ARG A 20 -11.86 4.94 -9.11
C ARG A 20 -10.58 5.75 -9.29
N THR A 21 -10.15 5.96 -10.54
CA THR A 21 -8.94 6.75 -10.85
C THR A 21 -9.12 8.21 -10.44
N ALA A 22 -10.28 8.82 -10.74
CA ALA A 22 -10.56 10.20 -10.35
C ALA A 22 -10.54 10.38 -8.83
N GLY A 23 -11.16 9.45 -8.07
CA GLY A 23 -11.09 9.46 -6.61
C GLY A 23 -9.66 9.35 -6.08
N ARG A 24 -8.83 8.50 -6.70
CA ARG A 24 -7.41 8.36 -6.32
C ARG A 24 -6.57 9.59 -6.65
N LEU A 25 -6.94 10.33 -7.71
CA LEU A 25 -6.25 11.55 -8.15
C LEU A 25 -6.87 12.83 -7.58
N TYR A 26 -7.87 12.72 -6.69
CA TYR A 26 -8.62 13.84 -6.12
C TYR A 26 -9.23 14.77 -7.18
N LEU A 27 -9.69 14.17 -8.28
CA LEU A 27 -10.34 14.87 -9.38
C LEU A 27 -11.83 14.50 -9.46
N SER A 28 -12.62 15.36 -10.07
CA SER A 28 -13.93 14.94 -10.53
C SER A 28 -13.78 13.95 -11.70
N ARG A 29 -14.70 12.98 -11.78
CA ARG A 29 -14.74 12.04 -12.92
C ARG A 29 -14.80 12.78 -14.26
N GLN A 30 -15.49 13.92 -14.30
CA GLN A 30 -15.62 14.74 -15.51
C GLN A 30 -14.28 15.40 -15.88
N ALA A 31 -13.54 15.95 -14.92
CA ALA A 31 -12.22 16.54 -15.17
C ALA A 31 -11.22 15.50 -15.72
N LEU A 32 -11.19 14.31 -15.16
CA LEU A 32 -10.35 13.23 -15.68
C LEU A 32 -10.75 12.84 -17.11
N ARG A 33 -12.07 12.71 -17.40
CA ARG A 33 -12.54 12.38 -18.75
C ARG A 33 -12.18 13.46 -19.77
N LEU A 34 -12.32 14.72 -19.43
CA LEU A 34 -11.95 15.83 -20.31
C LEU A 34 -10.45 15.85 -20.59
N SER A 35 -9.63 15.59 -19.57
CA SER A 35 -8.17 15.52 -19.73
C SER A 35 -7.75 14.37 -20.65
N ILE A 36 -8.36 13.20 -20.52
CA ILE A 36 -8.09 12.05 -21.41
C ILE A 36 -8.59 12.31 -22.81
N ALA A 37 -9.81 12.87 -22.97
CA ALA A 37 -10.36 13.20 -24.29
C ALA A 37 -9.48 14.20 -25.04
N ALA A 38 -8.99 15.26 -24.37
CA ALA A 38 -8.06 16.21 -24.96
C ALA A 38 -6.74 15.55 -25.40
N LEU A 39 -6.23 14.58 -24.63
CA LEU A 39 -5.05 13.79 -24.99
C LEU A 39 -5.32 12.91 -26.23
N GLU A 40 -6.48 12.26 -26.28
CA GLU A 40 -6.89 11.41 -27.42
C GLU A 40 -7.11 12.23 -28.71
N GLU A 41 -7.66 13.43 -28.58
CA GLU A 41 -7.82 14.38 -29.69
C GLU A 41 -6.46 14.81 -30.24
N GLU A 42 -5.55 15.22 -29.39
CA GLU A 42 -4.19 15.63 -29.78
C GLU A 42 -3.41 14.49 -30.44
N LEU A 43 -3.64 13.26 -29.99
CA LEU A 43 -3.05 12.06 -30.57
C LEU A 43 -3.81 11.51 -31.78
N CYS A 44 -4.87 12.18 -32.22
CA CYS A 44 -5.71 11.79 -33.37
C CYS A 44 -6.25 10.35 -33.27
N GLY A 45 -6.74 9.95 -32.07
CA GLY A 45 -7.45 8.68 -31.92
C GLY A 45 -7.51 8.13 -30.50
N PRO A 46 -8.46 7.23 -30.24
CA PRO A 46 -8.76 6.75 -28.90
C PRO A 46 -7.65 5.88 -28.33
N LEU A 47 -7.34 6.11 -27.06
CA LEU A 47 -6.43 5.31 -26.25
C LEU A 47 -7.18 4.25 -25.42
N PHE A 48 -8.46 4.53 -25.14
CA PHE A 48 -9.35 3.62 -24.41
C PHE A 48 -10.56 3.25 -25.27
N THR A 49 -11.12 2.09 -25.01
CA THR A 49 -12.35 1.58 -25.61
C THR A 49 -13.19 0.85 -24.55
N ASN A 50 -14.48 0.69 -24.82
CA ASN A 50 -15.37 -0.10 -23.98
C ASN A 50 -15.57 -1.49 -24.61
N VAL A 51 -15.15 -2.54 -23.89
CA VAL A 51 -15.38 -3.92 -24.29
C VAL A 51 -16.29 -4.56 -23.24
N ARG A 52 -17.50 -4.98 -23.65
CA ARG A 52 -18.50 -5.62 -22.76
C ARG A 52 -18.73 -4.83 -21.45
N ASN A 53 -18.91 -3.52 -21.57
CA ASN A 53 -19.06 -2.58 -20.45
C ASN A 53 -17.84 -2.41 -19.52
N HIS A 54 -16.68 -2.89 -19.92
CA HIS A 54 -15.43 -2.66 -19.21
C HIS A 54 -14.52 -1.75 -20.03
N LEU A 55 -13.87 -0.80 -19.35
CA LEU A 55 -12.86 0.06 -19.98
C LEU A 55 -11.62 -0.80 -20.29
N ALA A 56 -11.10 -0.70 -21.49
CA ALA A 56 -9.90 -1.39 -21.95
C ALA A 56 -9.02 -0.45 -22.77
N LEU A 57 -7.72 -0.72 -22.82
CA LEU A 57 -6.80 -0.03 -23.72
C LEU A 57 -7.02 -0.48 -25.17
N THR A 58 -6.98 0.46 -26.10
CA THR A 58 -6.83 0.15 -27.53
C THR A 58 -5.39 -0.32 -27.81
N GLU A 59 -5.14 -0.87 -28.99
CA GLU A 59 -3.76 -1.18 -29.43
C GLU A 59 -2.87 0.08 -29.43
N LYS A 60 -3.44 1.21 -29.87
CA LYS A 60 -2.79 2.52 -29.78
C LYS A 60 -2.50 2.91 -28.35
N GLY A 61 -3.46 2.70 -27.42
CA GLY A 61 -3.32 2.95 -25.99
C GLY A 61 -2.21 2.12 -25.36
N GLN A 62 -2.08 0.83 -25.74
CA GLN A 62 -1.01 -0.04 -25.24
C GLN A 62 0.36 0.45 -25.70
N ARG A 63 0.51 0.77 -26.99
CA ARG A 63 1.75 1.33 -27.53
C ARG A 63 2.10 2.67 -26.90
N PHE A 64 1.11 3.54 -26.74
CA PHE A 64 1.31 4.84 -26.11
C PHE A 64 1.69 4.73 -24.62
N ARG A 65 1.11 3.78 -23.89
CA ARG A 65 1.49 3.49 -22.51
C ARG A 65 2.98 3.13 -22.39
N ALA A 66 3.47 2.25 -23.28
CA ALA A 66 4.87 1.87 -23.27
C ALA A 66 5.84 3.03 -23.55
N GLN A 67 5.37 4.05 -24.31
CA GLN A 67 6.15 5.26 -24.60
C GLN A 67 6.00 6.33 -23.50
N ALA A 68 4.80 6.49 -22.95
CA ALA A 68 4.52 7.52 -21.95
C ALA A 68 5.16 7.24 -20.59
N ALA A 69 5.24 5.99 -20.17
CA ALA A 69 5.81 5.61 -18.89
C ALA A 69 7.26 6.09 -18.74
N PRO A 70 8.22 5.78 -19.66
CA PRO A 70 9.59 6.25 -19.53
C PRO A 70 9.72 7.79 -19.63
N VAL A 71 8.82 8.48 -20.34
CA VAL A 71 8.84 9.95 -20.42
C VAL A 71 8.50 10.57 -19.07
N VAL A 72 7.46 10.06 -18.39
CA VAL A 72 7.09 10.55 -17.06
C VAL A 72 8.22 10.27 -16.06
N GLU A 73 8.81 9.08 -16.12
CA GLU A 73 9.94 8.71 -15.27
C GLU A 73 11.16 9.63 -15.52
N GLN A 74 11.52 9.87 -16.78
CA GLN A 74 12.61 10.75 -17.13
C GLN A 74 12.36 12.20 -16.68
N PHE A 75 11.12 12.67 -16.79
CA PHE A 75 10.73 13.98 -16.27
C PHE A 75 10.90 14.06 -14.75
N ASP A 76 10.46 13.02 -14.02
CA ASP A 76 10.61 12.97 -12.57
C ASP A 76 12.09 12.91 -12.15
N ARG A 77 12.93 12.15 -12.89
CA ARG A 77 14.40 12.15 -12.70
C ARG A 77 15.01 13.52 -12.92
N MET A 78 14.64 14.20 -13.99
CA MET A 78 15.12 15.56 -14.29
C MET A 78 14.73 16.54 -13.18
N CYS A 79 13.50 16.50 -12.72
CA CYS A 79 13.05 17.33 -11.60
C CYS A 79 13.84 17.00 -10.32
N ALA A 80 14.03 15.71 -10.02
CA ALA A 80 14.82 15.29 -8.88
C ALA A 80 16.27 15.80 -8.94
N GLN A 81 16.90 15.74 -10.12
CA GLN A 81 18.25 16.30 -10.32
C GLN A 81 18.29 17.82 -10.15
N ALA A 82 17.33 18.54 -10.68
CA ALA A 82 17.23 19.99 -10.52
C ALA A 82 17.06 20.43 -9.05
N TYR A 83 16.42 19.60 -8.22
CA TYR A 83 16.34 19.85 -6.77
C TYR A 83 17.67 19.61 -6.05
N GLN A 84 18.58 18.79 -6.59
CA GLN A 84 19.91 18.54 -6.01
C GLN A 84 20.84 19.77 -6.07
N ASP A 85 20.74 20.56 -7.14
CA ASP A 85 21.51 21.79 -7.31
C ASP A 85 21.17 22.85 -6.24
N ILE A 86 20.03 22.70 -5.55
CA ILE A 86 19.57 23.56 -4.46
C ILE A 86 19.69 22.75 -3.15
N ARG A 87 20.88 22.30 -2.71
CA ARG A 87 21.10 21.63 -1.39
C ARG A 87 19.81 21.11 -0.75
N SER A 88 19.13 20.18 -1.43
CA SER A 88 17.87 19.62 -0.90
C SER A 88 18.16 18.84 0.38
N PRO A 89 17.38 19.05 1.44
CA PRO A 89 17.45 18.20 2.61
C PRO A 89 17.19 16.75 2.18
N ALA A 90 17.77 15.80 2.91
CA ALA A 90 17.54 14.38 2.66
C ALA A 90 16.05 14.07 2.68
N LEU A 91 15.60 13.19 1.76
CA LEU A 91 14.24 12.67 1.74
C LEU A 91 14.02 11.78 2.97
N ARG A 92 13.15 12.19 3.86
CA ARG A 92 12.90 11.51 5.14
C ARG A 92 11.73 10.55 5.01
N LEU A 93 12.03 9.24 5.03
CA LEU A 93 11.07 8.15 4.92
C LEU A 93 10.84 7.48 6.28
N GLY A 94 9.64 7.57 6.81
CA GLY A 94 9.21 6.80 7.97
C GLY A 94 8.74 5.40 7.56
N ILE A 95 9.21 4.37 8.25
CA ILE A 95 8.82 2.98 7.99
C ILE A 95 8.13 2.43 9.23
N SER A 96 6.90 1.96 9.08
CA SER A 96 6.18 1.35 10.19
C SER A 96 6.82 0.05 10.65
N VAL A 97 7.01 -0.09 11.94
CA VAL A 97 7.46 -1.34 12.56
C VAL A 97 6.50 -2.51 12.31
N ALA A 98 5.25 -2.24 11.96
CA ALA A 98 4.28 -3.26 11.58
C ALA A 98 4.59 -3.90 10.21
N LEU A 99 5.38 -3.23 9.35
CA LEU A 99 5.84 -3.78 8.07
C LEU A 99 7.14 -4.57 8.19
N VAL A 100 7.92 -4.28 9.25
CA VAL A 100 9.30 -4.75 9.42
C VAL A 100 9.46 -6.28 9.35
N PRO A 101 8.61 -7.09 9.97
CA PRO A 101 8.87 -8.53 10.04
C PRO A 101 8.69 -9.27 8.71
N SER A 102 7.79 -8.80 7.88
CA SER A 102 7.36 -9.52 6.68
C SER A 102 7.91 -8.93 5.38
N TYR A 103 8.31 -7.64 5.39
CA TYR A 103 8.82 -6.93 4.22
C TYR A 103 10.29 -6.54 4.36
N LEU A 104 10.90 -6.70 5.55
CA LEU A 104 12.21 -6.12 5.83
C LEU A 104 13.29 -6.55 4.84
N PRO A 105 13.47 -7.83 4.52
CA PRO A 105 14.52 -8.23 3.57
C PRO A 105 14.30 -7.58 2.21
N MET A 106 13.11 -7.74 1.63
CA MET A 106 12.79 -7.23 0.30
C MET A 106 12.77 -5.69 0.26
N LEU A 107 12.22 -5.03 1.29
CA LEU A 107 12.18 -3.57 1.35
C LEU A 107 13.60 -2.98 1.45
N GLY A 108 14.48 -3.60 2.23
CA GLY A 108 15.88 -3.17 2.36
C GLY A 108 16.59 -3.18 1.01
N ASP A 109 16.46 -4.27 0.27
CA ASP A 109 17.06 -4.42 -1.06
C ASP A 109 16.50 -3.39 -2.06
N VAL A 110 15.19 -3.18 -2.04
CA VAL A 110 14.53 -2.21 -2.93
C VAL A 110 14.96 -0.78 -2.61
N LEU A 111 15.06 -0.41 -1.33
CA LEU A 111 15.55 0.93 -0.93
C LEU A 111 17.03 1.11 -1.27
N GLU A 112 17.83 0.05 -1.18
CA GLU A 112 19.23 0.11 -1.60
C GLU A 112 19.36 0.25 -3.12
N GLN A 113 18.55 -0.45 -3.91
CA GLN A 113 18.47 -0.25 -5.35
C GLN A 113 18.06 1.19 -5.69
N PHE A 114 17.11 1.77 -4.95
CA PHE A 114 16.74 3.19 -5.12
C PHE A 114 17.94 4.12 -4.88
N ARG A 115 18.70 3.93 -3.80
CA ARG A 115 19.91 4.73 -3.51
C ARG A 115 20.96 4.61 -4.61
N GLN A 116 21.14 3.41 -5.16
CA GLN A 116 22.10 3.15 -6.25
C GLN A 116 21.65 3.79 -7.56
N GLN A 117 20.35 3.72 -7.88
CA GLN A 117 19.81 4.30 -9.11
C GLN A 117 19.69 5.82 -9.05
N TYR A 118 19.48 6.39 -7.85
CA TYR A 118 19.31 7.83 -7.63
C TYR A 118 20.29 8.37 -6.56
N PRO A 119 21.61 8.30 -6.79
CA PRO A 119 22.62 8.65 -5.79
C PRO A 119 22.56 10.12 -5.35
N GLY A 120 21.93 10.95 -6.15
CA GLY A 120 21.74 12.35 -5.82
C GLY A 120 20.52 12.66 -4.96
N ILE A 121 19.71 11.68 -4.58
CA ILE A 121 18.60 11.84 -3.65
C ILE A 121 18.99 11.18 -2.32
N PRO A 122 19.52 11.95 -1.34
CA PRO A 122 19.82 11.37 -0.03
C PRO A 122 18.52 10.86 0.60
N LEU A 123 18.48 9.58 0.96
CA LEU A 123 17.31 8.94 1.57
C LEU A 123 17.64 8.55 3.00
N GLU A 124 17.02 9.24 3.95
CA GLU A 124 17.06 8.91 5.36
C GLU A 124 15.83 8.05 5.72
N THR A 125 16.06 6.97 6.43
CA THR A 125 14.98 6.06 6.85
C THR A 125 14.98 5.93 8.36
N ALA A 126 13.78 5.94 8.96
CA ALA A 126 13.61 5.71 10.40
C ALA A 126 12.35 4.87 10.64
N SER A 127 12.38 4.04 11.70
CA SER A 127 11.28 3.16 12.06
C SER A 127 10.43 3.75 13.16
N PHE A 128 9.10 3.67 12.98
CA PHE A 128 8.10 4.24 13.89
C PHE A 128 6.88 3.32 13.99
N SER A 129 5.96 3.59 14.94
CA SER A 129 4.61 3.04 14.85
C SER A 129 3.84 3.66 13.68
N ASN A 130 2.77 3.02 13.20
CA ASN A 130 1.92 3.58 12.15
C ASN A 130 1.48 5.03 12.46
N ASP A 131 1.03 5.26 13.70
CA ASP A 131 0.56 6.59 14.13
C ASP A 131 1.65 7.62 14.13
N ALA A 132 2.84 7.25 14.61
CA ALA A 132 3.96 8.16 14.60
C ALA A 132 4.37 8.53 13.19
N VAL A 133 4.29 7.60 12.22
CA VAL A 133 4.49 7.91 10.79
C VAL A 133 3.44 8.92 10.32
N CYS A 134 2.16 8.68 10.59
CA CYS A 134 1.08 9.58 10.19
C CYS A 134 1.23 10.97 10.83
N ALA A 135 1.49 11.04 12.14
CA ALA A 135 1.67 12.30 12.85
C ALA A 135 2.88 13.10 12.33
N GLN A 136 3.99 12.42 12.04
CA GLN A 136 5.19 13.06 11.51
C GLN A 136 5.05 13.51 10.05
N LEU A 137 4.23 12.84 9.25
CA LEU A 137 3.86 13.32 7.91
C LEU A 137 2.98 14.58 8.00
N GLN A 138 1.98 14.59 8.91
CA GLN A 138 1.10 15.73 9.09
C GLN A 138 1.82 16.99 9.60
N ASN A 139 2.83 16.84 10.45
CA ASN A 139 3.62 17.96 10.97
C ASN A 139 4.86 18.32 10.12
N GLY A 140 5.09 17.61 8.98
CA GLY A 140 6.18 17.87 8.06
C GLY A 140 7.57 17.41 8.52
N THR A 141 7.65 16.59 9.58
CA THR A 141 8.92 15.97 10.02
C THR A 141 9.37 14.86 9.08
N LEU A 142 8.44 14.16 8.46
CA LEU A 142 8.67 13.18 7.40
C LEU A 142 8.12 13.69 6.07
N ASP A 143 8.73 13.28 4.98
CA ASP A 143 8.31 13.60 3.62
C ASP A 143 7.48 12.48 3.00
N ALA A 144 7.73 11.24 3.41
CA ALA A 144 7.00 10.04 3.00
C ALA A 144 6.94 9.01 4.12
N GLY A 145 5.98 8.09 4.03
CA GLY A 145 5.80 7.01 4.98
C GLY A 145 5.39 5.69 4.34
N LEU A 146 5.88 4.59 4.90
CA LEU A 146 5.43 3.24 4.59
C LEU A 146 4.70 2.69 5.80
N VAL A 147 3.45 2.30 5.63
CA VAL A 147 2.59 1.81 6.72
C VAL A 147 1.86 0.53 6.34
N MET A 148 1.52 -0.28 7.32
CA MET A 148 0.53 -1.34 7.15
C MET A 148 -0.87 -0.73 7.26
N ASP A 149 -1.73 -1.02 6.28
CA ASP A 149 -3.04 -0.42 6.19
C ASP A 149 -4.12 -1.46 5.81
N LEU A 150 -5.24 -1.41 6.51
CA LEU A 150 -6.43 -2.21 6.27
C LEU A 150 -7.57 -1.38 5.62
N GLY A 151 -7.28 -0.18 5.12
CA GLY A 151 -8.26 0.69 4.46
C GLY A 151 -8.60 1.97 5.23
N GLY A 152 -7.95 2.24 6.38
CA GLY A 152 -8.08 3.49 7.14
C GLY A 152 -6.89 4.41 6.88
N CYS A 153 -7.10 5.56 6.24
CA CYS A 153 -6.06 6.56 6.07
C CYS A 153 -6.30 7.74 7.00
N ALA A 154 -5.24 8.28 7.58
CA ALA A 154 -5.32 9.52 8.37
C ALA A 154 -5.69 10.70 7.46
N ALA A 155 -6.54 11.61 7.95
CA ALA A 155 -6.96 12.79 7.20
C ALA A 155 -5.74 13.66 6.77
N GLY A 156 -5.79 14.20 5.56
CA GLY A 156 -4.73 15.07 5.00
C GLY A 156 -3.51 14.32 4.43
N LEU A 157 -3.59 12.99 4.32
CA LEU A 157 -2.55 12.17 3.72
C LEU A 157 -3.05 11.45 2.46
N ALA A 158 -2.32 11.62 1.37
CA ALA A 158 -2.53 10.84 0.15
C ALA A 158 -1.95 9.43 0.33
N ARG A 159 -2.71 8.43 -0.12
CA ARG A 159 -2.40 7.02 0.05
C ARG A 159 -2.23 6.30 -1.28
N THR A 160 -1.15 5.58 -1.42
CA THR A 160 -0.89 4.67 -2.55
C THR A 160 -0.64 3.25 -2.05
N ALA A 161 -1.50 2.31 -2.40
CA ALA A 161 -1.27 0.91 -2.06
C ALA A 161 -0.12 0.36 -2.92
N LEU A 162 0.90 -0.18 -2.26
CA LEU A 162 2.05 -0.83 -2.91
C LEU A 162 1.77 -2.32 -3.14
N THR A 163 1.27 -3.00 -2.11
CA THR A 163 0.89 -4.42 -2.17
C THR A 163 -0.50 -4.62 -1.62
N ARG A 164 -1.12 -5.77 -1.94
CA ARG A 164 -2.42 -6.16 -1.41
C ARG A 164 -2.39 -7.64 -1.10
N HIS A 165 -2.71 -7.99 0.14
CA HIS A 165 -2.77 -9.36 0.60
C HIS A 165 -4.12 -9.65 1.24
N THR A 166 -4.58 -10.89 1.12
CA THR A 166 -5.77 -11.35 1.84
C THR A 166 -5.50 -11.34 3.33
N ALA A 167 -6.40 -10.76 4.12
CA ALA A 167 -6.31 -10.83 5.57
C ALA A 167 -6.44 -12.29 6.03
N ALA A 168 -5.56 -12.71 6.89
CA ALA A 168 -5.52 -14.06 7.43
C ALA A 168 -5.30 -14.04 8.95
N LEU A 169 -5.50 -15.19 9.54
CA LEU A 169 -5.13 -15.45 10.93
C LEU A 169 -4.07 -16.53 10.95
N LEU A 170 -3.01 -16.30 11.69
CA LEU A 170 -2.09 -17.35 12.12
C LEU A 170 -2.80 -18.24 13.13
N VAL A 171 -2.91 -19.50 12.78
CA VAL A 171 -3.64 -20.51 13.53
C VAL A 171 -2.65 -21.53 14.05
N PRO A 172 -2.51 -21.72 15.38
CA PRO A 172 -1.63 -22.73 15.93
C PRO A 172 -2.20 -24.15 15.72
N ARG A 173 -1.33 -25.14 15.65
CA ARG A 173 -1.69 -26.54 15.35
C ARG A 173 -2.72 -27.16 16.31
N CYS A 174 -2.75 -26.69 17.56
CA CYS A 174 -3.70 -27.15 18.57
C CYS A 174 -5.08 -26.45 18.48
N SER A 175 -5.24 -25.47 17.59
CA SER A 175 -6.50 -24.73 17.41
C SER A 175 -7.55 -25.56 16.66
N PRO A 176 -8.86 -25.42 17.00
CA PRO A 176 -9.94 -26.04 16.24
C PRO A 176 -10.06 -25.52 14.79
N PHE A 177 -9.38 -24.43 14.47
CA PHE A 177 -9.34 -23.84 13.14
C PHE A 177 -8.20 -24.39 12.27
N TRP A 178 -7.34 -25.25 12.82
CA TRP A 178 -6.25 -25.86 12.06
C TRP A 178 -6.78 -26.70 10.88
N GLY A 179 -6.16 -26.56 9.73
CA GLY A 179 -6.53 -27.30 8.50
C GLY A 179 -7.70 -26.69 7.73
N ARG A 180 -8.26 -25.57 8.19
CA ARG A 180 -9.33 -24.86 7.47
C ARG A 180 -8.74 -23.92 6.42
N SER A 181 -9.54 -23.64 5.38
CA SER A 181 -9.21 -22.66 4.34
C SER A 181 -9.60 -21.23 4.72
N SER A 182 -10.66 -21.07 5.52
CA SER A 182 -11.12 -19.76 6.00
C SER A 182 -11.83 -19.86 7.36
N ILE A 183 -11.94 -18.70 8.02
CA ILE A 183 -12.64 -18.47 9.28
C ILE A 183 -13.61 -17.34 9.07
N ALA A 184 -14.89 -17.55 9.41
CA ALA A 184 -15.86 -16.48 9.42
C ALA A 184 -15.67 -15.59 10.66
N PRO A 185 -15.85 -14.25 10.55
CA PRO A 185 -15.66 -13.33 11.68
C PRO A 185 -16.47 -13.68 12.92
N ALA A 186 -17.69 -14.24 12.75
CA ALA A 186 -18.54 -14.67 13.87
C ALA A 186 -17.93 -15.79 14.73
N GLU A 187 -17.06 -16.61 14.14
CA GLU A 187 -16.40 -17.73 14.84
C GLU A 187 -15.29 -17.26 15.79
N LEU A 188 -14.92 -15.97 15.70
CA LEU A 188 -13.94 -15.35 16.60
C LEU A 188 -14.56 -14.93 17.94
N ASP A 189 -15.87 -15.13 18.16
CA ASP A 189 -16.49 -14.80 19.43
C ASP A 189 -15.86 -15.58 20.58
N GLY A 190 -15.42 -14.84 21.62
CA GLY A 190 -14.71 -15.40 22.79
C GLY A 190 -13.30 -15.93 22.54
N GLN A 191 -12.82 -15.99 21.29
CA GLN A 191 -11.44 -16.41 20.96
C GLN A 191 -10.42 -15.36 21.40
N LEU A 192 -9.19 -15.79 21.68
CA LEU A 192 -8.06 -14.89 21.90
C LEU A 192 -7.53 -14.43 20.54
N LEU A 193 -7.64 -13.13 20.27
CA LEU A 193 -7.13 -12.48 19.06
C LEU A 193 -5.94 -11.59 19.41
N LEU A 194 -4.79 -11.99 18.90
CA LEU A 194 -3.54 -11.23 19.01
C LEU A 194 -3.43 -10.31 17.80
N VAL A 195 -3.22 -9.03 18.05
CA VAL A 195 -3.14 -8.02 17.00
C VAL A 195 -1.78 -7.34 17.11
N PRO A 196 -1.04 -7.15 16.00
CA PRO A 196 0.19 -6.37 16.03
C PRO A 196 -0.12 -4.94 16.53
N GLY A 197 0.84 -4.33 17.21
CA GLY A 197 0.73 -3.00 17.82
C GLY A 197 0.50 -1.90 16.79
N LEU A 198 -0.71 -1.88 16.25
CA LEU A 198 -1.22 -0.83 15.38
C LEU A 198 -2.16 0.05 16.18
N ALA A 199 -2.25 1.31 15.78
CA ALA A 199 -3.25 2.20 16.32
C ALA A 199 -4.68 1.73 16.03
N PRO A 200 -5.66 2.28 16.77
CA PRO A 200 -7.06 1.95 16.57
C PRO A 200 -7.56 2.19 15.14
N GLU A 201 -7.13 3.28 14.50
CA GLU A 201 -7.63 3.67 13.16
C GLU A 201 -7.29 2.66 12.06
N PRO A 202 -6.05 2.20 11.89
CA PRO A 202 -5.71 1.16 10.92
C PRO A 202 -6.46 -0.16 11.14
N LEU A 203 -6.86 -0.44 12.38
CA LEU A 203 -7.62 -1.62 12.74
C LEU A 203 -9.16 -1.43 12.67
N ALA A 204 -9.64 -0.22 12.39
CA ALA A 204 -11.08 0.06 12.32
C ALA A 204 -11.85 -0.88 11.38
N PRO A 205 -11.34 -1.28 10.20
CA PRO A 205 -12.02 -2.25 9.35
C PRO A 205 -12.18 -3.63 10.03
N LEU A 206 -11.17 -4.10 10.76
CA LEU A 206 -11.25 -5.34 11.54
C LEU A 206 -12.35 -5.24 12.61
N TRP A 207 -12.33 -4.17 13.40
CA TRP A 207 -13.32 -3.96 14.45
C TRP A 207 -14.74 -3.82 13.91
N ASN A 208 -14.91 -3.17 12.77
CA ASN A 208 -16.22 -3.06 12.11
C ASN A 208 -16.72 -4.42 11.60
N THR A 209 -15.86 -5.21 10.98
CA THR A 209 -16.18 -6.56 10.51
C THR A 209 -16.60 -7.47 11.68
N LEU A 210 -15.82 -7.48 12.77
CA LEU A 210 -16.16 -8.27 13.97
C LEU A 210 -17.48 -7.81 14.60
N ARG A 211 -17.69 -6.50 14.71
CA ARG A 211 -18.93 -5.93 15.26
C ARG A 211 -20.15 -6.30 14.43
N GLN A 212 -20.05 -6.21 13.10
CA GLN A 212 -21.13 -6.61 12.18
C GLN A 212 -21.45 -8.08 12.28
N ALA A 213 -20.45 -8.93 12.51
CA ALA A 213 -20.61 -10.35 12.73
C ALA A 213 -21.09 -10.71 14.16
N GLY A 214 -21.21 -9.73 15.06
CA GLY A 214 -21.58 -9.95 16.46
C GLY A 214 -20.49 -10.58 17.32
N ALA A 215 -19.26 -10.71 16.82
CA ALA A 215 -18.15 -11.34 17.49
C ALA A 215 -17.45 -10.39 18.48
N ARG A 216 -17.08 -10.92 19.64
CA ARG A 216 -16.35 -10.23 20.72
C ARG A 216 -15.14 -11.04 21.15
N PRO A 217 -14.06 -11.06 20.36
CA PRO A 217 -12.83 -11.74 20.74
C PRO A 217 -12.18 -11.06 21.97
N LYS A 218 -11.38 -11.83 22.68
CA LYS A 218 -10.48 -11.30 23.69
C LYS A 218 -9.24 -10.78 22.99
N VAL A 219 -9.04 -9.47 22.98
CA VAL A 219 -7.97 -8.83 22.19
C VAL A 219 -6.75 -8.59 23.05
N GLU A 220 -5.59 -9.03 22.58
CA GLU A 220 -4.28 -8.61 23.12
C GLU A 220 -3.48 -7.93 22.00
N ILE A 221 -2.87 -6.79 22.34
CA ILE A 221 -2.01 -6.05 21.43
C ILE A 221 -0.56 -6.41 21.74
N GLY A 222 0.17 -6.90 20.75
CA GLY A 222 1.60 -7.20 20.85
C GLY A 222 2.45 -6.07 20.29
N GLU A 223 3.49 -5.65 21.03
CA GLU A 223 4.37 -4.58 20.56
C GLU A 223 5.23 -4.99 19.37
N GLN A 224 5.55 -6.26 19.24
CA GLN A 224 6.42 -6.79 18.19
C GLN A 224 5.85 -8.08 17.59
N TYR A 225 6.03 -8.27 16.28
CA TYR A 225 5.48 -9.39 15.53
C TYR A 225 5.89 -10.77 16.08
N TYR A 226 7.17 -10.98 16.41
CA TYR A 226 7.63 -12.25 16.96
C TYR A 226 7.05 -12.54 18.36
N GLN A 227 6.72 -11.51 19.16
CA GLN A 227 5.98 -11.68 20.41
C GLN A 227 4.57 -12.17 20.16
N VAL A 228 3.93 -11.65 19.10
CA VAL A 228 2.61 -12.10 18.66
C VAL A 228 2.67 -13.56 18.26
N LEU A 229 3.64 -13.96 17.43
CA LEU A 229 3.85 -15.36 17.01
C LEU A 229 4.06 -16.30 18.21
N TYR A 230 4.96 -15.95 19.12
CA TYR A 230 5.25 -16.74 20.30
C TYR A 230 4.00 -16.92 21.18
N ARG A 231 3.30 -15.83 21.48
CA ARG A 231 2.06 -15.85 22.27
C ARG A 231 0.93 -16.61 21.58
N THR A 232 0.87 -16.62 20.26
CA THR A 232 -0.10 -17.41 19.48
C THR A 232 0.05 -18.88 19.80
N GLN A 233 1.27 -19.40 19.84
CA GLN A 233 1.54 -20.79 20.18
C GLN A 233 1.36 -21.08 21.68
N GLU A 234 1.88 -20.23 22.55
CA GLU A 234 1.85 -20.42 24.00
C GLU A 234 0.42 -20.41 24.56
N ARG A 235 -0.44 -19.53 24.05
CA ARG A 235 -1.80 -19.30 24.57
C ARG A 235 -2.91 -19.88 23.71
N ASN A 236 -2.58 -20.59 22.64
CA ASN A 236 -3.56 -21.07 21.65
C ASN A 236 -4.46 -19.94 21.13
N GLY A 237 -3.88 -18.77 20.92
CA GLY A 237 -4.57 -17.61 20.33
C GLY A 237 -4.51 -17.63 18.81
N LEU A 238 -5.23 -16.72 18.20
CA LEU A 238 -5.19 -16.44 16.76
C LEU A 238 -4.52 -15.09 16.55
N ALA A 239 -3.61 -14.98 15.57
CA ALA A 239 -2.97 -13.69 15.31
C ALA A 239 -3.34 -13.14 13.94
N LEU A 240 -3.62 -11.83 13.86
CA LEU A 240 -3.87 -11.18 12.58
C LEU A 240 -2.60 -11.17 11.73
N ASP A 241 -2.70 -11.69 10.53
CA ASP A 241 -1.64 -11.76 9.52
C ASP A 241 -2.22 -11.67 8.09
N ARG A 242 -1.46 -12.08 7.10
CA ARG A 242 -1.82 -12.08 5.68
C ARG A 242 -1.45 -13.40 5.01
N LEU A 243 -2.26 -13.82 4.04
CA LEU A 243 -2.24 -15.16 3.47
C LEU A 243 -0.99 -15.44 2.63
N GLU A 244 -0.17 -14.66 2.13
CA GLU A 244 0.78 -14.96 1.06
C GLU A 244 2.26 -14.91 1.45
N ILE A 245 2.58 -14.76 2.73
CA ILE A 245 3.97 -14.57 3.20
C ILE A 245 4.54 -15.77 3.92
N THR A 246 3.73 -16.76 4.11
CA THR A 246 4.00 -17.93 4.95
C THR A 246 4.88 -19.00 4.36
N SER A 247 5.32 -18.90 3.12
CA SER A 247 6.26 -19.87 2.55
C SER A 247 7.61 -19.93 3.30
N ASP A 248 7.86 -18.99 4.23
CA ASP A 248 9.10 -18.88 4.97
C ASP A 248 8.94 -18.94 6.51
N HIS A 249 7.73 -19.23 7.01
CA HIS A 249 7.59 -19.58 8.43
C HIS A 249 8.14 -20.98 8.64
N SER A 250 9.42 -21.05 9.01
CA SER A 250 10.07 -22.27 9.53
C SER A 250 9.42 -22.82 10.83
N MET A 251 8.17 -22.44 11.10
CA MET A 251 7.40 -22.89 12.24
C MET A 251 6.36 -23.90 11.79
N ASP A 252 6.69 -25.18 11.85
CA ASP A 252 5.80 -26.32 11.57
C ASP A 252 4.49 -26.35 12.38
N ASN A 253 4.29 -25.41 13.29
CA ASN A 253 3.20 -25.41 14.27
C ASN A 253 2.16 -24.28 14.09
N VAL A 254 2.26 -23.46 13.05
CA VAL A 254 1.29 -22.42 12.71
C VAL A 254 0.98 -22.47 11.23
N GLN A 255 -0.24 -22.12 10.87
CA GLN A 255 -0.65 -21.96 9.46
C GLN A 255 -1.50 -20.70 9.30
N ASP A 256 -1.51 -20.15 8.10
CA ASP A 256 -2.42 -19.07 7.73
C ASP A 256 -3.76 -19.62 7.29
N VAL A 257 -4.81 -19.02 7.83
CA VAL A 257 -6.18 -19.30 7.46
C VAL A 257 -6.84 -17.97 7.12
N ALA A 258 -7.45 -17.85 5.93
CA ALA A 258 -8.09 -16.62 5.50
C ALA A 258 -9.17 -16.17 6.48
N LEU A 259 -9.28 -14.86 6.73
CA LEU A 259 -10.36 -14.26 7.50
C LEU A 259 -11.38 -13.65 6.53
N ASP A 260 -12.56 -14.25 6.46
CA ASP A 260 -13.62 -13.86 5.54
C ASP A 260 -14.14 -12.43 5.83
N GLY A 261 -14.57 -11.74 4.77
CA GLY A 261 -15.21 -10.43 4.90
C GLY A 261 -14.27 -9.28 5.28
N MET A 262 -12.98 -9.52 5.39
CA MET A 262 -11.99 -8.48 5.67
C MET A 262 -11.53 -7.76 4.39
N PRO A 263 -11.30 -6.44 4.45
CA PRO A 263 -10.57 -5.76 3.40
C PRO A 263 -9.12 -6.29 3.32
N PRO A 264 -8.47 -6.19 2.15
CA PRO A 264 -7.09 -6.62 2.00
C PRO A 264 -6.16 -5.81 2.92
N ILE A 265 -5.18 -6.48 3.48
CA ILE A 265 -4.05 -5.84 4.16
C ILE A 265 -3.09 -5.31 3.10
N CYS A 266 -2.71 -4.04 3.21
CA CYS A 266 -1.85 -3.38 2.24
C CYS A 266 -0.57 -2.89 2.92
N ALA A 267 0.57 -2.98 2.23
CA ALA A 267 1.62 -2.01 2.46
C ALA A 267 1.25 -0.76 1.67
N ALA A 268 1.14 0.37 2.34
CA ALA A 268 0.74 1.62 1.75
C ALA A 268 1.86 2.66 1.87
N PHE A 269 2.08 3.40 0.78
CA PHE A 269 2.89 4.60 0.76
C PHE A 269 1.99 5.79 1.10
N LEU A 270 2.40 6.58 2.08
CA LEU A 270 1.72 7.79 2.52
C LEU A 270 2.58 9.02 2.23
N GLN A 271 1.93 10.11 1.85
CA GLN A 271 2.53 11.43 1.71
C GLN A 271 1.48 12.51 2.06
N PRO A 272 1.87 13.73 2.43
CA PRO A 272 0.93 14.82 2.58
C PRO A 272 0.17 15.08 1.27
N GLU A 273 -1.16 15.32 1.33
CA GLU A 273 -2.02 15.49 0.14
C GLU A 273 -1.55 16.61 -0.80
N HIS A 274 -0.98 17.67 -0.23
CA HIS A 274 -0.57 18.86 -0.97
C HIS A 274 0.94 18.92 -1.23
N ALA A 275 1.70 17.88 -0.84
CA ALA A 275 3.14 17.85 -1.06
C ALA A 275 3.46 17.41 -2.49
N GLU A 276 3.75 18.36 -3.35
CA GLU A 276 4.24 18.09 -4.72
C GLU A 276 5.78 17.92 -4.74
N HIS A 277 6.34 17.13 -3.84
CA HIS A 277 7.79 16.89 -3.84
C HIS A 277 8.15 15.85 -4.92
N PRO A 278 8.91 16.20 -5.98
CA PRO A 278 9.18 15.27 -7.08
C PRO A 278 9.91 14.01 -6.65
N CYS A 279 10.84 14.11 -5.68
CA CYS A 279 11.57 12.95 -5.16
C CYS A 279 10.66 11.98 -4.39
N VAL A 280 9.61 12.47 -3.71
CA VAL A 280 8.60 11.62 -3.06
C VAL A 280 7.81 10.84 -4.10
N ARG A 281 7.39 11.50 -5.19
CA ARG A 281 6.70 10.82 -6.30
C ARG A 281 7.57 9.78 -6.97
N LEU A 282 8.85 10.10 -7.20
CA LEU A 282 9.82 9.18 -7.78
C LEU A 282 9.99 7.94 -6.90
N LEU A 283 10.18 8.14 -5.59
CA LEU A 283 10.27 7.03 -4.63
C LEU A 283 8.99 6.18 -4.62
N CYS A 284 7.82 6.82 -4.63
CA CYS A 284 6.55 6.10 -4.68
C CYS A 284 6.42 5.23 -5.94
N SER A 285 6.75 5.79 -7.12
CA SER A 285 6.72 5.07 -8.39
C SER A 285 7.71 3.90 -8.40
N PHE A 286 8.92 4.13 -7.90
CA PHE A 286 9.95 3.12 -7.80
C PHE A 286 9.52 1.96 -6.89
N LEU A 287 8.97 2.26 -5.71
CA LEU A 287 8.46 1.24 -4.79
C LEU A 287 7.27 0.47 -5.38
N GLN A 288 6.38 1.16 -6.12
CA GLN A 288 5.27 0.50 -6.81
C GLN A 288 5.75 -0.50 -7.87
N GLU A 289 6.84 -0.22 -8.55
CA GLU A 289 7.39 -1.09 -9.60
C GLU A 289 8.08 -2.32 -9.00
N HIS A 290 8.84 -2.14 -7.93
CA HIS A 290 9.70 -3.18 -7.36
C HIS A 290 9.04 -4.00 -6.23
N LEU A 291 7.95 -3.51 -5.62
CA LEU A 291 7.18 -4.23 -4.59
C LEU A 291 5.89 -4.86 -5.12
N ARG A 292 5.62 -4.76 -6.42
CA ARG A 292 4.51 -5.49 -7.05
C ARG A 292 4.95 -6.93 -7.29
N ASN A 293 4.41 -7.84 -6.52
CA ASN A 293 4.27 -9.24 -6.89
C ASN A 293 2.83 -9.50 -7.31
#